data_c1aa0b02996309c40c49da2db258f996
#
_entry.id   c1aa0b02996309c40c49da2db258f996
#
_cell.length_a   1.000
_cell.length_b   1.000
_cell.length_c   1.000
_cell.angle_alpha   90.00
_cell.angle_beta   90.00
_cell.angle_gamma   90.00
#
_symmetry.space_group_name_H-M   'P 1'
#
loop_
_entity.id
_entity.type
_entity.pdbx_description
1 polymer ?
#
loop_
_entity_poly.entity_id
_entity_poly.type
_entity_poly.pdbx_seq_one_letter_code
_entity_poly.pdbx_strand_id
1 'polypeptide(L)'
;MKALKYLIPLSLISLIYNIVILLSVALNLDWVRTRAAGGQYKDFPIGVRFVDLLMAIFMVFLIGMLWNHREKPMDEKGPTVSRVIGYTFFISMFFQIASRSMDERWNAIPAGILAVTFILISRREQLRGK
;
A
#
# COMPACT_ATOMS: atom_id res chain seq x y z
N MET A 1 -21.49 -3.36 -0.63
CA MET A 1 -20.46 -4.41 -0.51
C MET A 1 -20.06 -4.60 0.96
N LYS A 2 -20.56 -5.67 1.55
CA LYS A 2 -20.33 -5.98 2.98
C LYS A 2 -18.82 -6.16 3.30
N ALA A 3 -18.05 -6.70 2.37
CA ALA A 3 -16.61 -6.93 2.56
C ALA A 3 -15.81 -5.65 2.84
N LEU A 4 -16.17 -4.52 2.26
CA LEU A 4 -15.46 -3.26 2.47
C LEU A 4 -15.53 -2.75 3.92
N LYS A 5 -16.56 -3.11 4.67
CA LYS A 5 -16.66 -2.78 6.09
C LYS A 5 -15.44 -3.31 6.90
N TYR A 6 -14.93 -4.48 6.51
CA TYR A 6 -13.79 -5.12 7.16
C TYR A 6 -12.45 -4.77 6.46
N LEU A 7 -12.49 -4.66 5.12
CA LEU A 7 -11.29 -4.42 4.33
C LEU A 7 -10.73 -2.99 4.51
N ILE A 8 -11.59 -1.99 4.69
CA ILE A 8 -11.11 -0.60 4.90
C ILE A 8 -10.28 -0.48 6.18
N PRO A 9 -10.73 -0.94 7.35
CA PRO A 9 -9.89 -0.94 8.54
C PRO A 9 -8.59 -1.73 8.39
N LEU A 10 -8.64 -2.92 7.78
CA LEU A 10 -7.46 -3.72 7.51
C LEU A 10 -6.48 -3.01 6.57
N SER A 11 -6.99 -2.27 5.58
CA SER A 11 -6.17 -1.47 4.67
C SER A 11 -5.51 -0.29 5.37
N LEU A 12 -6.21 0.38 6.30
CA LEU A 12 -5.62 1.44 7.11
C LEU A 12 -4.45 0.91 7.95
N ILE A 13 -4.64 -0.25 8.59
CA ILE A 13 -3.55 -0.92 9.33
C ILE A 13 -2.40 -1.30 8.39
N SER A 14 -2.70 -1.82 7.20
CA SER A 14 -1.70 -2.18 6.18
C SER A 14 -0.91 -0.96 5.70
N LEU A 15 -1.55 0.19 5.50
CA LEU A 15 -0.88 1.43 5.13
C LEU A 15 0.04 1.94 6.24
N ILE A 16 -0.41 1.89 7.49
CA ILE A 16 0.43 2.25 8.65
C ILE A 16 1.65 1.35 8.72
N TYR A 17 1.48 0.04 8.56
CA TYR A 17 2.58 -0.92 8.50
C TYR A 17 3.59 -0.57 7.39
N ASN A 18 3.11 -0.28 6.18
CA ASN A 18 3.98 0.14 5.07
C ASN A 18 4.72 1.45 5.38
N ILE A 19 4.04 2.44 5.98
CA ILE A 19 4.68 3.71 6.37
C ILE A 19 5.81 3.45 7.35
N VAL A 20 5.62 2.58 8.35
CA VAL A 20 6.67 2.24 9.33
C VAL A 20 7.89 1.63 8.62
N ILE A 21 7.70 0.71 7.68
CA ILE A 21 8.79 0.11 6.91
C ILE A 21 9.49 1.19 6.07
N LEU A 22 8.76 1.97 5.28
CA LEU A 22 9.30 2.97 4.38
C LEU A 22 10.08 4.06 5.12
N LEU A 23 9.56 4.55 6.25
CA LEU A 23 10.27 5.51 7.09
C LEU A 23 11.51 4.89 7.74
N SER A 24 11.46 3.63 8.11
CA SER A 24 12.61 2.92 8.66
C SER A 24 13.73 2.75 7.64
N VAL A 25 13.40 2.52 6.36
CA VAL A 25 14.37 2.55 5.25
C VAL A 25 14.94 3.96 5.07
N ALA A 26 14.09 4.97 5.04
CA ALA A 26 14.52 6.38 4.90
C ALA A 26 15.47 6.80 6.02
N LEU A 27 15.26 6.31 7.24
CA LEU A 27 16.12 6.54 8.42
C LEU A 27 17.30 5.56 8.50
N ASN A 28 17.41 4.61 7.57
CA ASN A 28 18.45 3.58 7.52
C ASN A 28 18.54 2.74 8.81
N LEU A 29 17.41 2.34 9.36
CA LEU A 29 17.35 1.53 10.58
C LEU A 29 17.71 0.07 10.34
N ASP A 30 18.35 -0.56 11.31
CA ASP A 30 18.89 -1.92 11.16
C ASP A 30 17.82 -2.99 11.00
N TRP A 31 16.72 -2.87 11.74
CA TRP A 31 15.68 -3.90 11.78
C TRP A 31 14.96 -4.11 10.44
N VAL A 32 14.93 -3.09 9.58
CA VAL A 32 14.22 -3.14 8.30
C VAL A 32 15.06 -3.71 7.15
N ARG A 33 16.37 -3.91 7.36
CA ARG A 33 17.30 -4.34 6.30
C ARG A 33 16.92 -5.64 5.63
N THR A 34 16.35 -6.59 6.37
CA THR A 34 15.86 -7.87 5.83
C THR A 34 14.46 -7.77 5.24
N ARG A 35 13.73 -6.67 5.49
CA ARG A 35 12.33 -6.48 5.10
C ARG A 35 12.13 -5.59 3.90
N ALA A 36 13.20 -5.09 3.30
CA ALA A 36 13.15 -4.19 2.15
C ALA A 36 14.25 -4.51 1.14
N ALA A 37 13.98 -4.21 -0.12
CA ALA A 37 14.93 -4.36 -1.23
C ALA A 37 15.58 -5.76 -1.32
N GLY A 38 14.85 -6.83 -0.98
CA GLY A 38 15.34 -8.20 -1.01
C GLY A 38 16.41 -8.51 0.04
N GLY A 39 16.60 -7.67 1.04
CA GLY A 39 17.60 -7.84 2.10
C GLY A 39 19.06 -7.64 1.63
N GLN A 40 19.26 -7.02 0.45
CA GLN A 40 20.58 -6.95 -0.18
C GLN A 40 21.50 -5.82 0.34
N TYR A 41 20.96 -4.87 1.09
CA TYR A 41 21.72 -3.71 1.57
C TYR A 41 22.10 -3.83 3.04
N LYS A 42 23.35 -3.57 3.37
CA LYS A 42 23.80 -3.29 4.75
C LYS A 42 23.38 -1.88 5.17
N ASP A 43 23.60 -0.91 4.27
CA ASP A 43 23.16 0.47 4.40
C ASP A 43 22.39 0.85 3.15
N PHE A 44 21.22 1.45 3.33
CA PHE A 44 20.41 1.86 2.20
C PHE A 44 21.06 3.06 1.48
N PRO A 45 21.24 3.00 0.14
CA PRO A 45 21.71 4.13 -0.64
C PRO A 45 20.79 5.35 -0.46
N ILE A 46 21.34 6.56 -0.53
CA ILE A 46 20.58 7.79 -0.35
C ILE A 46 19.41 7.92 -1.32
N GLY A 47 19.57 7.44 -2.54
CA GLY A 47 18.48 7.43 -3.54
C GLY A 47 17.31 6.54 -3.13
N VAL A 48 17.58 5.34 -2.60
CA VAL A 48 16.56 4.42 -2.08
C VAL A 48 15.84 5.06 -0.89
N ARG A 49 16.59 5.64 0.04
CA ARG A 49 16.03 6.32 1.22
C ARG A 49 15.11 7.48 0.84
N PHE A 50 15.51 8.27 -0.16
CA PHE A 50 14.70 9.38 -0.66
C PHE A 50 13.41 8.90 -1.35
N VAL A 51 13.49 7.87 -2.20
CA VAL A 51 12.32 7.27 -2.86
C VAL A 51 11.35 6.72 -1.82
N ASP A 52 11.84 6.01 -0.82
CA ASP A 52 11.00 5.43 0.23
C ASP A 52 10.34 6.50 1.11
N LEU A 53 11.01 7.63 1.33
CA LEU A 53 10.38 8.78 1.99
C LEU A 53 9.21 9.33 1.16
N LEU A 54 9.38 9.50 -0.15
CA LEU A 54 8.29 9.94 -1.04
C LEU A 54 7.14 8.93 -1.06
N MET A 55 7.44 7.65 -1.06
CA MET A 55 6.42 6.60 -1.00
C MET A 55 5.68 6.61 0.34
N ALA A 56 6.36 6.87 1.46
CA ALA A 56 5.70 7.04 2.76
C ALA A 56 4.70 8.19 2.74
N ILE A 57 5.07 9.33 2.14
CA ILE A 57 4.16 10.48 1.96
C ILE A 57 2.95 10.07 1.11
N PHE A 58 3.16 9.33 0.04
CA PHE A 58 2.08 8.81 -0.81
C PHE A 58 1.14 7.87 -0.01
N MET A 59 1.68 7.02 0.86
CA MET A 59 0.85 6.15 1.73
C MET A 59 -0.02 6.96 2.71
N VAL A 60 0.49 8.06 3.24
CA VAL A 60 -0.30 8.99 4.07
C VAL A 60 -1.46 9.59 3.25
N PHE A 61 -1.22 9.97 2.01
CA PHE A 61 -2.28 10.41 1.09
C PHE A 61 -3.36 9.32 0.89
N LEU A 62 -2.95 8.05 0.74
CA LEU A 62 -3.89 6.94 0.60
C LEU A 62 -4.73 6.72 1.86
N ILE A 63 -4.16 6.93 3.06
CA ILE A 63 -4.93 6.91 4.32
C ILE A 63 -6.04 7.97 4.27
N GLY A 64 -5.70 9.19 3.89
CA GLY A 64 -6.68 10.28 3.75
C GLY A 64 -7.78 9.94 2.73
N MET A 65 -7.40 9.37 1.59
CA MET A 65 -8.33 8.93 0.55
C MET A 65 -9.30 7.86 1.08
N LEU A 66 -8.80 6.81 1.74
CA LEU A 66 -9.65 5.75 2.30
C LEU A 66 -10.58 6.29 3.39
N TRP A 67 -10.06 7.14 4.26
CA TRP A 67 -10.83 7.73 5.35
C TRP A 67 -11.98 8.60 4.84
N ASN A 68 -11.71 9.47 3.87
CA ASN A 68 -12.72 10.36 3.30
C ASN A 68 -13.79 9.61 2.51
N HIS A 69 -13.41 8.55 1.79
CA HIS A 69 -14.33 7.83 0.90
C HIS A 69 -14.88 6.53 1.48
N ARG A 70 -14.67 6.27 2.78
CA ARG A 70 -15.31 5.12 3.43
C ARG A 70 -16.85 5.19 3.36
N GLU A 71 -17.41 6.40 3.45
CA GLU A 71 -18.84 6.66 3.44
C GLU A 71 -19.27 7.61 2.32
N LYS A 72 -18.40 8.55 1.92
CA LYS A 72 -18.67 9.55 0.89
C LYS A 72 -18.35 9.02 -0.51
N PRO A 73 -19.16 9.37 -1.51
CA PRO A 73 -18.85 9.04 -2.90
C PRO A 73 -17.57 9.74 -3.36
N MET A 74 -16.90 9.12 -4.33
CA MET A 74 -15.77 9.72 -5.03
C MET A 74 -16.23 10.64 -6.14
N ASP A 75 -15.35 11.55 -6.56
CA ASP A 75 -15.51 12.32 -7.78
C ASP A 75 -15.46 11.42 -9.04
N GLU A 76 -15.69 11.99 -10.21
CA GLU A 76 -15.75 11.26 -11.48
C GLU A 76 -14.50 10.42 -11.78
N LYS A 77 -13.32 10.92 -11.41
CA LYS A 77 -12.04 10.24 -11.65
C LYS A 77 -11.66 9.25 -10.55
N GLY A 78 -12.26 9.35 -9.39
CA GLY A 78 -11.96 8.57 -8.21
C GLY A 78 -11.97 7.06 -8.44
N PRO A 79 -12.98 6.49 -9.11
CA PRO A 79 -13.02 5.05 -9.39
C PRO A 79 -11.86 4.56 -10.26
N THR A 80 -11.45 5.36 -11.24
CA THR A 80 -10.30 5.03 -12.10
C THR A 80 -8.99 5.10 -11.32
N VAL A 81 -8.80 6.16 -10.55
CA VAL A 81 -7.60 6.30 -9.68
C VAL A 81 -7.52 5.14 -8.68
N SER A 82 -8.62 4.81 -8.02
CA SER A 82 -8.68 3.70 -7.07
C SER A 82 -8.32 2.35 -7.72
N ARG A 83 -8.79 2.11 -8.94
CA ARG A 83 -8.48 0.90 -9.70
C ARG A 83 -6.99 0.81 -10.05
N VAL A 84 -6.39 1.90 -10.50
CA VAL A 84 -4.94 1.96 -10.81
C VAL A 84 -4.12 1.68 -9.56
N ILE A 85 -4.48 2.29 -8.43
CA ILE A 85 -3.82 2.03 -7.13
C ILE A 85 -3.94 0.54 -6.77
N GLY A 86 -5.13 -0.04 -6.91
CA GLY A 86 -5.36 -1.46 -6.63
C GLY A 86 -4.49 -2.39 -7.47
N TYR A 87 -4.39 -2.14 -8.77
CA TYR A 87 -3.51 -2.92 -9.65
C TYR A 87 -2.02 -2.73 -9.33
N THR A 88 -1.62 -1.53 -8.93
CA THR A 88 -0.24 -1.27 -8.49
C THR A 88 0.12 -2.10 -7.25
N PHE A 89 -0.75 -2.16 -6.26
CA PHE A 89 -0.56 -3.03 -5.10
C PHE A 89 -0.61 -4.52 -5.45
N PHE A 90 -1.41 -4.91 -6.42
CA PHE A 90 -1.45 -6.28 -6.90
C PHE A 90 -0.11 -6.71 -7.52
N ILE A 91 0.48 -5.86 -8.34
CA ILE A 91 1.82 -6.07 -8.89
C ILE A 91 2.86 -6.10 -7.77
N SER A 92 2.78 -5.17 -6.83
CA SER A 92 3.66 -5.12 -5.65
C SER A 92 3.60 -6.41 -4.84
N MET A 93 2.41 -6.98 -4.65
CA MET A 93 2.22 -8.27 -3.96
C MET A 93 3.05 -9.39 -4.63
N PHE A 94 3.05 -9.49 -5.95
CA PHE A 94 3.86 -10.49 -6.66
C PHE A 94 5.35 -10.27 -6.48
N PHE A 95 5.83 -9.02 -6.53
CA PHE A 95 7.23 -8.72 -6.25
C PHE A 95 7.63 -9.10 -4.82
N GLN A 96 6.76 -8.86 -3.84
CA GLN A 96 6.99 -9.25 -2.46
C GLN A 96 7.08 -10.77 -2.30
N ILE A 97 6.17 -11.52 -2.92
CA ILE A 97 6.20 -13.00 -2.89
C ILE A 97 7.48 -13.54 -3.54
N ALA A 98 7.95 -12.91 -4.61
CA ALA A 98 9.16 -13.30 -5.34
C ALA A 98 10.45 -12.82 -4.68
N SER A 99 10.40 -12.07 -3.59
CA SER A 99 11.58 -11.56 -2.90
C SER A 99 12.49 -12.68 -2.41
N ARG A 100 13.79 -12.42 -2.44
CA ARG A 100 14.82 -13.31 -1.84
C ARG A 100 14.76 -13.32 -0.32
N SER A 101 14.29 -12.23 0.30
CA SER A 101 14.13 -12.14 1.74
C SER A 101 12.82 -12.76 2.19
N MET A 102 12.89 -13.73 3.11
CA MET A 102 11.70 -14.34 3.73
C MET A 102 10.89 -13.31 4.52
N ASP A 103 11.56 -12.40 5.21
CA ASP A 103 10.90 -11.33 5.97
C ASP A 103 10.12 -10.38 5.07
N GLU A 104 10.65 -10.07 3.89
CA GLU A 104 9.96 -9.21 2.92
C GLU A 104 8.74 -9.89 2.29
N ARG A 105 8.75 -11.21 2.13
CA ARG A 105 7.60 -11.95 1.58
C ARG A 105 6.32 -11.76 2.39
N TRP A 106 6.42 -11.53 3.69
CA TRP A 106 5.27 -11.22 4.54
C TRP A 106 4.57 -9.90 4.17
N ASN A 107 5.29 -8.98 3.51
CA ASN A 107 4.71 -7.73 3.01
C ASN A 107 3.68 -7.96 1.89
N ALA A 108 3.65 -9.14 1.29
CA ALA A 108 2.64 -9.51 0.30
C ALA A 108 1.22 -9.51 0.89
N ILE A 109 1.05 -9.82 2.17
CA ILE A 109 -0.25 -9.84 2.83
C ILE A 109 -0.86 -8.43 2.87
N PRO A 110 -0.22 -7.39 3.43
CA PRO A 110 -0.75 -6.03 3.37
C PRO A 110 -0.92 -5.51 1.94
N ALA A 111 -0.01 -5.83 1.02
CA ALA A 111 -0.16 -5.45 -0.39
C ALA A 111 -1.40 -6.06 -1.03
N GLY A 112 -1.68 -7.35 -0.76
CA GLY A 112 -2.88 -8.03 -1.24
C GLY A 112 -4.17 -7.44 -0.67
N ILE A 113 -4.21 -7.13 0.61
CA ILE A 113 -5.34 -6.46 1.28
C ILE A 113 -5.63 -5.11 0.60
N LEU A 114 -4.60 -4.30 0.38
CA LEU A 114 -4.72 -2.99 -0.28
C LEU A 114 -5.20 -3.13 -1.73
N ALA A 115 -4.65 -4.09 -2.47
CA ALA A 115 -5.05 -4.36 -3.86
C ALA A 115 -6.55 -4.66 -3.96
N VAL A 116 -7.03 -5.61 -3.17
CA VAL A 116 -8.45 -6.01 -3.17
C VAL A 116 -9.34 -4.85 -2.74
N THR A 117 -8.96 -4.13 -1.69
CA THR A 117 -9.74 -3.00 -1.16
C THR A 117 -9.94 -1.92 -2.21
N PHE A 118 -8.87 -1.44 -2.84
CA PHE A 118 -8.95 -0.38 -3.84
C PHE A 118 -9.70 -0.80 -5.10
N ILE A 119 -9.58 -2.06 -5.53
CA ILE A 119 -10.37 -2.60 -6.65
C ILE A 119 -11.86 -2.65 -6.30
N LEU A 120 -12.20 -3.11 -5.10
CA LEU A 120 -13.60 -3.18 -4.66
C LEU A 120 -14.21 -1.78 -4.46
N ILE A 121 -13.46 -0.81 -3.96
CA ILE A 121 -13.91 0.58 -3.88
C ILE A 121 -14.22 1.11 -5.27
N SER A 122 -13.33 0.91 -6.25
CA SER A 122 -13.57 1.30 -7.63
C SER A 122 -14.87 0.72 -8.19
N ARG A 123 -15.11 -0.58 -7.96
CA ARG A 123 -16.35 -1.23 -8.40
C ARG A 123 -17.58 -0.67 -7.70
N ARG A 124 -17.52 -0.44 -6.39
CA ARG A 124 -18.63 0.17 -5.63
C ARG A 124 -19.01 1.53 -6.21
N GLU A 125 -18.02 2.37 -6.47
CA GLU A 125 -18.26 3.71 -7.01
C GLU A 125 -18.83 3.68 -8.43
N GLN A 126 -18.38 2.76 -9.28
CA GLN A 126 -18.95 2.56 -10.62
C GLN A 126 -20.43 2.15 -10.58
N LEU A 127 -20.81 1.32 -9.59
CA LEU A 127 -22.21 0.91 -9.41
C LEU A 127 -23.09 2.07 -8.86
N ARG A 128 -22.51 2.97 -8.07
CA ARG A 128 -23.21 4.17 -7.59
C ARG A 128 -23.46 5.20 -8.70
N GLY A 129 -22.57 5.28 -9.67
CA GLY A 129 -22.68 6.22 -10.81
C GLY A 129 -23.65 5.78 -11.91
N LYS A 130 -24.20 4.59 -11.80
CA LYS A 130 -25.23 4.06 -12.71
C LYS A 130 -26.63 4.23 -12.10
#